data_60f6afaf8b1371752bba3daa29a41798
#
_entry.id   60f6afaf8b1371752bba3daa29a41798
#
_cell.length_a   1.000
_cell.length_b   1.000
_cell.length_c   1.000
_cell.angle_alpha   90.00
_cell.angle_beta   90.00
_cell.angle_gamma   90.00
#
_symmetry.space_group_name_H-M   'P 1'
#
loop_
_entity.id
_entity.type
_entity.pdbx_description
1 polymer ?
#
loop_
_entity_poly.entity_id
_entity_poly.type
_entity_poly.pdbx_seq_one_letter_code
_entity_poly.pdbx_strand_id
1 'polypeptide(L)'
;MGMNTGTGSYRLYTSRSYGNRRRGLTGNQLKVLGIVAILIDNVGAVLIQGGILHAADRTLYQAMIATRSGHIWMIAGQACRYMGRLAFPIFAFLVAEEFVRTRERGRYALRMLLCAVVSEVPFDLAVYHRVFYPYYQNMLFTLFIGIMVMEYTRNLGIQLAALGAGCALAWVCQADYNVIGVLLITAMYWFRHNDIAQLAVGVVLCALESVSYYCVSALAFVPVVLYNGRRGAFQLKYLFYVFYPVHLLALYGIGQYVLKA
;
A
#
# COMPACT_ATOMS: atom_id res chain seq x y z
N MET A 1 36.87 -22.78 35.35
CA MET A 1 35.62 -23.28 34.74
C MET A 1 34.76 -22.06 34.45
N GLY A 2 35.01 -21.45 33.32
CA GLY A 2 34.35 -20.19 32.93
C GLY A 2 33.20 -20.48 31.95
N MET A 3 31.97 -20.20 32.34
CA MET A 3 30.80 -20.28 31.47
C MET A 3 30.87 -19.17 30.46
N ASN A 4 31.06 -19.53 29.21
CA ASN A 4 31.03 -18.63 28.05
C ASN A 4 29.56 -18.42 27.67
N THR A 5 28.95 -17.32 28.13
CA THR A 5 27.63 -16.89 27.71
C THR A 5 27.74 -16.32 26.28
N GLY A 6 27.36 -17.15 25.32
CA GLY A 6 27.31 -16.80 23.92
C GLY A 6 26.35 -15.64 23.67
N THR A 7 26.86 -14.41 23.67
CA THR A 7 26.21 -13.25 23.07
C THR A 7 26.20 -13.46 21.56
N GLY A 8 25.10 -14.02 21.07
CA GLY A 8 24.83 -14.09 19.63
C GLY A 8 24.99 -12.71 19.02
N SER A 9 26.06 -12.52 18.27
CA SER A 9 26.29 -11.31 17.49
C SER A 9 25.15 -11.18 16.49
N TYR A 10 24.14 -10.36 16.80
CA TYR A 10 23.23 -9.84 15.81
C TYR A 10 24.08 -9.00 14.86
N ARG A 11 24.57 -9.62 13.79
CA ARG A 11 25.16 -8.87 12.67
C ARG A 11 24.12 -7.84 12.30
N LEU A 12 24.44 -6.57 12.54
CA LEU A 12 23.73 -5.43 12.00
C LEU A 12 23.57 -5.70 10.52
N TYR A 13 22.34 -6.01 10.11
CA TYR A 13 22.01 -6.19 8.70
C TYR A 13 22.36 -4.88 8.03
N THR A 14 23.48 -4.90 7.30
CA THR A 14 23.95 -3.72 6.56
C THR A 14 22.84 -3.28 5.63
N SER A 15 22.44 -2.03 5.79
CA SER A 15 21.52 -1.37 4.86
C SER A 15 22.01 -1.62 3.43
N ARG A 16 21.06 -1.84 2.52
CA ARG A 16 21.33 -1.97 1.07
C ARG A 16 22.40 -0.97 0.65
N SER A 17 23.48 -1.43 0.01
CA SER A 17 24.51 -0.56 -0.55
C SER A 17 23.94 0.08 -1.80
N TYR A 18 23.32 1.24 -1.67
CA TYR A 18 22.84 2.03 -2.82
C TYR A 18 23.97 2.69 -3.60
N GLY A 19 25.21 2.21 -3.47
CA GLY A 19 26.35 2.80 -4.12
C GLY A 19 26.40 4.34 -3.96
N ASN A 20 27.26 5.03 -4.64
CA ASN A 20 27.37 6.50 -4.58
C ASN A 20 26.29 7.21 -5.44
N ARG A 21 25.04 6.70 -5.46
CA ARG A 21 23.92 7.33 -6.19
C ARG A 21 23.52 8.64 -5.50
N ARG A 22 24.27 9.70 -5.77
CA ARG A 22 23.94 11.05 -5.29
C ARG A 22 22.68 11.63 -5.96
N ARG A 23 22.32 11.13 -7.15
CA ARG A 23 21.14 11.53 -7.93
C ARG A 23 20.07 10.44 -7.84
N GLY A 24 18.81 10.84 -7.70
CA GLY A 24 17.67 9.94 -7.60
C GLY A 24 16.65 10.39 -6.56
N LEU A 25 15.52 9.65 -6.47
CA LEU A 25 14.41 9.96 -5.57
C LEU A 25 14.74 9.58 -4.13
N THR A 26 14.36 10.42 -3.19
CA THR A 26 14.44 10.13 -1.75
C THR A 26 13.20 9.36 -1.28
N GLY A 27 13.28 8.71 -0.10
CA GLY A 27 12.14 8.03 0.50
C GLY A 27 10.94 8.97 0.75
N ASN A 28 11.19 10.24 1.08
CA ASN A 28 10.12 11.23 1.23
C ASN A 28 9.44 11.56 -0.11
N GLN A 29 10.19 11.67 -1.19
CA GLN A 29 9.61 11.88 -2.52
C GLN A 29 8.78 10.69 -2.96
N LEU A 30 9.23 9.45 -2.72
CA LEU A 30 8.43 8.25 -2.96
C LEU A 30 7.16 8.22 -2.10
N LYS A 31 7.24 8.63 -0.81
CA LYS A 31 6.05 8.75 0.04
C LYS A 31 5.04 9.75 -0.51
N VAL A 32 5.51 10.91 -0.96
CA VAL A 32 4.63 11.93 -1.56
C VAL A 32 4.00 11.40 -2.85
N LEU A 33 4.76 10.73 -3.72
CA LEU A 33 4.21 10.09 -4.93
C LEU A 33 3.13 9.07 -4.59
N GLY A 34 3.36 8.20 -3.60
CA GLY A 34 2.37 7.24 -3.13
C GLY A 34 1.12 7.91 -2.54
N ILE A 35 1.28 8.98 -1.74
CA ILE A 35 0.18 9.77 -1.17
C ILE A 35 -0.66 10.41 -2.27
N VAL A 36 -0.03 11.02 -3.27
CA VAL A 36 -0.74 11.64 -4.41
C VAL A 36 -1.48 10.59 -5.22
N ALA A 37 -0.85 9.44 -5.47
CA ALA A 37 -1.50 8.35 -6.19
C ALA A 37 -2.74 7.80 -5.44
N ILE A 38 -2.66 7.59 -4.10
CA ILE A 38 -3.82 7.20 -3.28
C ILE A 38 -4.92 8.26 -3.32
N LEU A 39 -4.56 9.54 -3.22
CA LEU A 39 -5.56 10.62 -3.27
C LEU A 39 -6.31 10.61 -4.59
N ILE A 40 -5.58 10.51 -5.71
CA ILE A 40 -6.18 10.42 -7.05
C ILE A 40 -7.08 9.18 -7.18
N ASP A 41 -6.62 8.02 -6.68
CA ASP A 41 -7.41 6.78 -6.66
C ASP A 41 -8.75 6.98 -5.95
N ASN A 42 -8.71 7.52 -4.72
CA ASN A 42 -9.89 7.69 -3.90
C ASN A 42 -10.81 8.82 -4.41
N VAL A 43 -10.28 9.87 -5.04
CA VAL A 43 -11.09 10.83 -5.80
C VAL A 43 -11.85 10.13 -6.93
N GLY A 44 -11.16 9.26 -7.68
CA GLY A 44 -11.80 8.45 -8.72
C GLY A 44 -12.88 7.52 -8.18
N ALA A 45 -12.60 6.81 -7.10
CA ALA A 45 -13.51 5.84 -6.51
C ALA A 45 -14.72 6.51 -5.83
N VAL A 46 -14.45 7.47 -4.92
CA VAL A 46 -15.47 8.04 -4.03
C VAL A 46 -16.27 9.13 -4.71
N LEU A 47 -15.58 10.13 -5.33
CA LEU A 47 -16.27 11.30 -5.89
C LEU A 47 -16.79 11.02 -7.30
N ILE A 48 -15.99 10.41 -8.17
CA ILE A 48 -16.39 10.23 -9.57
C ILE A 48 -17.28 8.99 -9.71
N GLN A 49 -16.79 7.81 -9.33
CA GLN A 49 -17.56 6.58 -9.50
C GLN A 49 -18.74 6.50 -8.53
N GLY A 50 -18.51 6.76 -7.24
CA GLY A 50 -19.56 6.76 -6.22
C GLY A 50 -20.51 7.94 -6.35
N GLY A 51 -19.97 9.18 -6.32
CA GLY A 51 -20.75 10.40 -6.24
C GLY A 51 -21.39 10.82 -7.56
N ILE A 52 -20.59 11.00 -8.63
CA ILE A 52 -21.10 11.55 -9.90
C ILE A 52 -21.79 10.47 -10.74
N LEU A 53 -21.21 9.28 -10.82
CA LEU A 53 -21.71 8.21 -11.68
C LEU A 53 -22.68 7.25 -10.97
N HIS A 54 -22.84 7.35 -9.65
CA HIS A 54 -23.68 6.46 -8.85
C HIS A 54 -23.43 4.98 -9.12
N ALA A 55 -22.16 4.56 -9.12
CA ALA A 55 -21.75 3.22 -9.54
C ALA A 55 -22.34 2.07 -8.67
N ALA A 56 -22.84 2.39 -7.47
CA ALA A 56 -23.55 1.45 -6.61
C ALA A 56 -24.96 1.09 -7.13
N ASP A 57 -25.61 1.99 -7.87
CA ASP A 57 -26.89 1.77 -8.54
C ASP A 57 -26.68 1.49 -10.01
N ARG A 58 -26.88 0.23 -10.43
CA ARG A 58 -26.64 -0.22 -11.80
C ARG A 58 -27.51 0.55 -12.82
N THR A 59 -28.74 0.91 -12.45
CA THR A 59 -29.67 1.60 -13.35
C THR A 59 -29.24 3.04 -13.57
N LEU A 60 -28.93 3.76 -12.49
CA LEU A 60 -28.43 5.13 -12.54
C LEU A 60 -27.09 5.18 -13.27
N TYR A 61 -26.17 4.28 -12.96
CA TYR A 61 -24.87 4.19 -13.64
C TYR A 61 -25.02 4.06 -15.16
N GLN A 62 -25.86 3.14 -15.64
CA GLN A 62 -26.10 2.94 -17.07
C GLN A 62 -26.73 4.19 -17.72
N ALA A 63 -27.68 4.82 -17.05
CA ALA A 63 -28.28 6.07 -17.53
C ALA A 63 -27.25 7.21 -17.62
N MET A 64 -26.40 7.33 -16.61
CA MET A 64 -25.35 8.37 -16.59
C MET A 64 -24.32 8.17 -17.69
N ILE A 65 -23.76 6.97 -17.86
CA ILE A 65 -22.73 6.72 -18.88
C ILE A 65 -23.27 6.77 -20.32
N ALA A 66 -24.57 6.68 -20.53
CA ALA A 66 -25.20 6.88 -21.82
C ALA A 66 -25.16 8.35 -22.27
N THR A 67 -24.98 9.30 -21.33
CA THR A 67 -24.82 10.72 -21.66
C THR A 67 -23.36 11.03 -22.05
N ARG A 68 -23.17 12.06 -22.90
CA ARG A 68 -21.83 12.52 -23.28
C ARG A 68 -20.98 12.94 -22.06
N SER A 69 -21.58 13.66 -21.11
CA SER A 69 -20.89 14.09 -19.89
C SER A 69 -20.56 12.92 -18.97
N GLY A 70 -21.48 12.00 -18.77
CA GLY A 70 -21.25 10.80 -17.96
C GLY A 70 -20.17 9.88 -18.56
N HIS A 71 -20.09 9.77 -19.88
CA HIS A 71 -19.01 9.04 -20.55
C HIS A 71 -17.63 9.68 -20.28
N ILE A 72 -17.53 11.03 -20.30
CA ILE A 72 -16.29 11.75 -19.94
C ILE A 72 -15.91 11.46 -18.48
N TRP A 73 -16.88 11.52 -17.56
CA TRP A 73 -16.62 11.21 -16.14
C TRP A 73 -16.21 9.75 -15.93
N MET A 74 -16.78 8.82 -16.67
CA MET A 74 -16.38 7.42 -16.64
C MET A 74 -14.89 7.27 -17.02
N ILE A 75 -14.45 7.89 -18.12
CA ILE A 75 -13.05 7.86 -18.56
C ILE A 75 -12.15 8.52 -17.50
N ALA A 76 -12.54 9.67 -16.97
CA ALA A 76 -11.79 10.37 -15.92
C ALA A 76 -11.66 9.53 -14.65
N GLY A 77 -12.75 8.93 -14.18
CA GLY A 77 -12.75 8.01 -13.04
C GLY A 77 -11.83 6.82 -13.27
N GLN A 78 -11.91 6.18 -14.45
CA GLN A 78 -11.03 5.09 -14.84
C GLN A 78 -9.55 5.52 -14.82
N ALA A 79 -9.22 6.68 -15.40
CA ALA A 79 -7.85 7.20 -15.39
C ALA A 79 -7.32 7.42 -13.97
N CYS A 80 -8.15 7.95 -13.05
CA CYS A 80 -7.80 8.06 -11.64
C CYS A 80 -7.49 6.70 -11.00
N ARG A 81 -8.30 5.67 -11.29
CA ARG A 81 -8.09 4.31 -10.79
C ARG A 81 -6.79 3.70 -11.33
N TYR A 82 -6.45 3.93 -12.60
CA TYR A 82 -5.15 3.50 -13.16
C TYR A 82 -3.97 4.16 -12.44
N MET A 83 -4.02 5.47 -12.23
CA MET A 83 -2.97 6.18 -11.51
C MET A 83 -2.86 5.69 -10.05
N GLY A 84 -3.99 5.39 -9.43
CA GLY A 84 -4.07 4.87 -8.06
C GLY A 84 -3.34 3.55 -7.86
N ARG A 85 -3.35 2.67 -8.87
CA ARG A 85 -2.68 1.37 -8.80
C ARG A 85 -1.16 1.45 -8.57
N LEU A 86 -0.56 2.60 -8.80
CA LEU A 86 0.86 2.84 -8.50
C LEU A 86 1.15 2.96 -7.00
N ALA A 87 0.17 3.31 -6.19
CA ALA A 87 0.37 3.65 -4.79
C ALA A 87 0.84 2.47 -3.95
N PHE A 88 0.13 1.34 -4.02
CA PHE A 88 0.40 0.19 -3.16
C PHE A 88 1.82 -0.40 -3.36
N PRO A 89 2.32 -0.65 -4.59
CA PRO A 89 3.69 -1.13 -4.76
C PRO A 89 4.75 -0.17 -4.21
N ILE A 90 4.53 1.15 -4.33
CA ILE A 90 5.41 2.16 -3.71
C ILE A 90 5.40 2.01 -2.19
N PHE A 91 4.23 1.86 -1.55
CA PHE A 91 4.14 1.68 -0.11
C PHE A 91 4.67 0.32 0.35
N ALA A 92 4.44 -0.76 -0.40
CA ALA A 92 5.01 -2.08 -0.13
C ALA A 92 6.55 -2.02 -0.07
N PHE A 93 7.17 -1.35 -1.05
CA PHE A 93 8.61 -1.11 -1.05
C PHE A 93 9.05 -0.24 0.14
N LEU A 94 8.38 0.88 0.41
CA LEU A 94 8.72 1.78 1.51
C LEU A 94 8.57 1.13 2.88
N VAL A 95 7.56 0.28 3.07
CA VAL A 95 7.35 -0.48 4.32
C VAL A 95 8.49 -1.47 4.54
N ALA A 96 8.92 -2.19 3.51
CA ALA A 96 10.06 -3.10 3.59
C ALA A 96 11.37 -2.34 3.91
N GLU A 97 11.61 -1.18 3.29
CA GLU A 97 12.77 -0.33 3.57
C GLU A 97 12.75 0.24 5.00
N GLU A 98 11.60 0.71 5.48
CA GLU A 98 11.47 1.26 6.83
C GLU A 98 11.59 0.16 7.88
N PHE A 99 11.09 -1.04 7.62
CA PHE A 99 11.21 -2.20 8.51
C PHE A 99 12.68 -2.55 8.76
N VAL A 100 13.52 -2.56 7.73
CA VAL A 100 14.97 -2.82 7.86
C VAL A 100 15.66 -1.76 8.72
N ARG A 101 15.22 -0.50 8.64
CA ARG A 101 15.82 0.65 9.34
C ARG A 101 15.29 0.87 10.76
N THR A 102 14.17 0.21 11.09
CA THR A 102 13.52 0.39 12.38
C THR A 102 14.10 -0.57 13.41
N ARG A 103 14.59 -0.03 14.54
CA ARG A 103 15.06 -0.82 15.69
C ARG A 103 13.92 -1.45 16.48
N GLU A 104 12.81 -0.75 16.61
CA GLU A 104 11.64 -1.13 17.40
C GLU A 104 10.51 -1.62 16.49
N ARG A 105 10.68 -2.81 15.93
CA ARG A 105 9.76 -3.41 14.94
C ARG A 105 8.36 -3.62 15.49
N GLY A 106 8.23 -4.07 16.74
CA GLY A 106 6.93 -4.22 17.39
C GLY A 106 6.15 -2.92 17.49
N ARG A 107 6.81 -1.80 17.86
CA ARG A 107 6.16 -0.48 17.85
C ARG A 107 5.82 0.01 16.44
N TYR A 108 6.59 -0.40 15.44
CA TYR A 108 6.28 -0.09 14.05
C TYR A 108 5.02 -0.84 13.60
N ALA A 109 4.95 -2.14 13.86
CA ALA A 109 3.78 -2.97 13.58
C ALA A 109 2.53 -2.45 14.32
N LEU A 110 2.65 -2.13 15.61
CA LEU A 110 1.54 -1.58 16.41
C LEU A 110 1.01 -0.26 15.83
N ARG A 111 1.88 0.67 15.43
CA ARG A 111 1.45 1.92 14.79
C ARG A 111 0.72 1.67 13.48
N MET A 112 1.18 0.71 12.67
CA MET A 112 0.50 0.34 11.43
C MET A 112 -0.88 -0.25 11.72
N LEU A 113 -0.98 -1.16 12.69
CA LEU A 113 -2.26 -1.74 13.11
C LEU A 113 -3.23 -0.68 13.64
N LEU A 114 -2.78 0.20 14.53
CA LEU A 114 -3.63 1.28 15.06
C LEU A 114 -4.12 2.20 13.94
N CYS A 115 -3.26 2.53 12.99
CA CYS A 115 -3.67 3.31 11.82
C CYS A 115 -4.68 2.56 10.95
N ALA A 116 -4.50 1.25 10.74
CA ALA A 116 -5.43 0.42 9.98
C ALA A 116 -6.82 0.42 10.63
N VAL A 117 -6.88 0.16 11.95
CA VAL A 117 -8.14 0.14 12.72
C VAL A 117 -8.83 1.50 12.74
N VAL A 118 -8.09 2.59 13.00
CA VAL A 118 -8.65 3.95 13.00
C VAL A 118 -9.16 4.36 11.62
N SER A 119 -8.51 3.87 10.57
CA SER A 119 -8.88 4.20 9.18
C SER A 119 -10.03 3.37 8.63
N GLU A 120 -10.47 2.32 9.34
CA GLU A 120 -11.53 1.43 8.86
C GLU A 120 -12.87 2.17 8.76
N VAL A 121 -13.26 2.91 9.79
CA VAL A 121 -14.49 3.69 9.77
C VAL A 121 -14.48 4.75 8.64
N PRO A 122 -13.44 5.59 8.48
CA PRO A 122 -13.29 6.46 7.32
C PRO A 122 -13.38 5.75 5.97
N PHE A 123 -12.77 4.57 5.86
CA PHE A 123 -12.76 3.77 4.64
C PHE A 123 -14.15 3.24 4.31
N ASP A 124 -14.83 2.62 5.29
CA ASP A 124 -16.17 2.08 5.13
C ASP A 124 -17.19 3.17 4.77
N LEU A 125 -17.10 4.33 5.42
CA LEU A 125 -17.95 5.48 5.10
C LEU A 125 -17.71 5.98 3.69
N ALA A 126 -16.45 6.13 3.27
CA ALA A 126 -16.11 6.69 1.97
C ALA A 126 -16.44 5.75 0.80
N VAL A 127 -16.26 4.44 0.97
CA VAL A 127 -16.36 3.47 -0.12
C VAL A 127 -17.71 2.76 -0.13
N TYR A 128 -18.24 2.39 1.05
CA TYR A 128 -19.45 1.57 1.19
C TYR A 128 -20.65 2.34 1.76
N HIS A 129 -20.49 3.62 2.12
CA HIS A 129 -21.52 4.45 2.75
C HIS A 129 -22.10 3.82 4.02
N ARG A 130 -21.28 3.07 4.77
CA ARG A 130 -21.63 2.40 6.03
C ARG A 130 -20.58 2.68 7.08
N VAL A 131 -20.99 2.74 8.35
CA VAL A 131 -20.03 2.96 9.47
C VAL A 131 -19.17 1.72 9.70
N PHE A 132 -19.68 0.52 9.37
CA PHE A 132 -18.98 -0.74 9.55
C PHE A 132 -19.33 -1.72 8.43
N TYR A 133 -18.30 -2.19 7.70
CA TYR A 133 -18.42 -3.14 6.61
C TYR A 133 -17.33 -4.22 6.70
N PRO A 134 -17.55 -5.31 7.46
CA PRO A 134 -16.51 -6.27 7.80
C PRO A 134 -16.04 -7.17 6.65
N TYR A 135 -16.64 -7.08 5.47
CA TYR A 135 -16.35 -7.96 4.32
C TYR A 135 -15.16 -7.51 3.48
N TYR A 136 -14.62 -6.33 3.73
CA TYR A 136 -13.46 -5.83 3.00
C TYR A 136 -12.69 -4.83 3.85
N GLN A 137 -11.38 -5.06 4.02
CA GLN A 137 -10.55 -4.26 4.90
C GLN A 137 -9.62 -3.34 4.10
N ASN A 138 -9.31 -2.18 4.65
CA ASN A 138 -8.43 -1.20 4.00
C ASN A 138 -6.99 -1.73 3.81
N MET A 139 -6.24 -1.12 2.88
CA MET A 139 -4.88 -1.54 2.50
C MET A 139 -3.86 -1.56 3.64
N LEU A 140 -4.09 -0.83 4.73
CA LEU A 140 -3.15 -0.79 5.86
C LEU A 140 -3.10 -2.13 6.61
N PHE A 141 -4.19 -2.92 6.58
CA PHE A 141 -4.17 -4.29 7.11
C PHE A 141 -3.23 -5.18 6.31
N THR A 142 -3.21 -5.06 4.97
CA THR A 142 -2.24 -5.79 4.15
C THR A 142 -0.80 -5.39 4.48
N LEU A 143 -0.54 -4.08 4.65
CA LEU A 143 0.78 -3.59 5.05
C LEU A 143 1.17 -4.11 6.44
N PHE A 144 0.24 -4.14 7.40
CA PHE A 144 0.46 -4.69 8.74
C PHE A 144 0.78 -6.19 8.70
N ILE A 145 0.00 -6.98 7.96
CA ILE A 145 0.23 -8.42 7.81
C ILE A 145 1.62 -8.66 7.19
N GLY A 146 1.98 -7.91 6.15
CA GLY A 146 3.32 -7.97 5.56
C GLY A 146 4.45 -7.66 6.56
N ILE A 147 4.27 -6.67 7.46
CA ILE A 147 5.23 -6.37 8.52
C ILE A 147 5.36 -7.56 9.48
N MET A 148 4.25 -8.19 9.86
CA MET A 148 4.25 -9.36 10.73
C MET A 148 4.98 -10.54 10.09
N VAL A 149 4.76 -10.81 8.82
CA VAL A 149 5.48 -11.86 8.07
C VAL A 149 6.98 -11.58 8.03
N MET A 150 7.40 -10.33 7.80
CA MET A 150 8.81 -9.95 7.78
C MET A 150 9.52 -10.13 9.14
N GLU A 151 8.80 -10.06 10.26
CA GLU A 151 9.39 -10.24 11.60
C GLU A 151 9.84 -11.69 11.85
N TYR A 152 9.16 -12.68 11.26
CA TYR A 152 9.42 -14.10 11.47
C TYR A 152 10.47 -14.69 10.50
N THR A 153 11.50 -13.94 10.14
CA THR A 153 12.52 -14.35 9.15
C THR A 153 13.75 -15.01 9.79
N ARG A 154 13.57 -15.99 10.68
CA ARG A 154 14.68 -16.65 11.38
C ARG A 154 15.34 -17.78 10.58
N ASN A 155 14.53 -18.68 10.01
CA ASN A 155 14.96 -19.74 9.10
C ASN A 155 13.92 -19.94 8.00
N LEU A 156 14.28 -20.67 6.94
CA LEU A 156 13.42 -20.81 5.75
C LEU A 156 12.07 -21.45 6.09
N GLY A 157 12.03 -22.46 6.96
CA GLY A 157 10.77 -23.13 7.34
C GLY A 157 9.81 -22.17 8.06
N ILE A 158 10.31 -21.39 9.03
CA ILE A 158 9.52 -20.38 9.74
C ILE A 158 9.08 -19.26 8.80
N GLN A 159 9.95 -18.85 7.89
CA GLN A 159 9.60 -17.82 6.88
C GLN A 159 8.46 -18.27 5.99
N LEU A 160 8.52 -19.49 5.47
CA LEU A 160 7.46 -20.03 4.60
C LEU A 160 6.16 -20.25 5.36
N ALA A 161 6.23 -20.72 6.62
CA ALA A 161 5.06 -20.87 7.48
C ALA A 161 4.42 -19.52 7.80
N ALA A 162 5.21 -18.49 8.14
CA ALA A 162 4.73 -17.13 8.38
C ALA A 162 4.12 -16.51 7.13
N LEU A 163 4.73 -16.73 5.96
CA LEU A 163 4.19 -16.27 4.69
C LEU A 163 2.84 -16.95 4.39
N GLY A 164 2.75 -18.27 4.54
CA GLY A 164 1.50 -19.01 4.36
C GLY A 164 0.39 -18.54 5.30
N ALA A 165 0.72 -18.35 6.58
CA ALA A 165 -0.22 -17.82 7.58
C ALA A 165 -0.65 -16.38 7.25
N GLY A 166 0.29 -15.51 6.83
CA GLY A 166 -0.01 -14.14 6.43
C GLY A 166 -0.91 -14.08 5.19
N CYS A 167 -0.64 -14.91 4.18
CA CYS A 167 -1.48 -15.03 2.99
C CYS A 167 -2.89 -15.55 3.33
N ALA A 168 -2.98 -16.56 4.18
CA ALA A 168 -4.27 -17.08 4.65
C ALA A 168 -5.07 -16.02 5.43
N LEU A 169 -4.39 -15.27 6.32
CA LEU A 169 -5.01 -14.19 7.08
C LEU A 169 -5.53 -13.07 6.16
N ALA A 170 -4.71 -12.62 5.19
CA ALA A 170 -5.11 -11.60 4.23
C ALA A 170 -6.31 -12.04 3.40
N TRP A 171 -6.36 -13.31 3.01
CA TRP A 171 -7.48 -13.89 2.26
C TRP A 171 -8.75 -13.97 3.10
N VAL A 172 -8.66 -14.47 4.34
CA VAL A 172 -9.81 -14.59 5.25
C VAL A 172 -10.39 -13.24 5.63
N CYS A 173 -9.50 -12.27 5.95
CA CYS A 173 -9.91 -10.90 6.28
C CYS A 173 -10.35 -10.08 5.05
N GLN A 174 -10.21 -10.60 3.83
CA GLN A 174 -10.47 -9.85 2.59
C GLN A 174 -9.74 -8.49 2.58
N ALA A 175 -8.48 -8.49 3.04
CA ALA A 175 -7.66 -7.28 3.06
C ALA A 175 -7.39 -6.80 1.62
N ASP A 176 -7.41 -5.48 1.40
CA ASP A 176 -7.10 -4.89 0.09
C ASP A 176 -5.72 -5.36 -0.40
N TYR A 177 -5.59 -5.65 -1.70
CA TYR A 177 -4.44 -6.36 -2.31
C TYR A 177 -4.22 -7.80 -1.84
N ASN A 178 -4.98 -8.30 -0.87
CA ASN A 178 -5.10 -9.71 -0.47
C ASN A 178 -3.73 -10.45 -0.41
N VAL A 179 -3.70 -11.69 -0.89
CA VAL A 179 -2.50 -12.56 -0.94
C VAL A 179 -1.36 -11.91 -1.73
N ILE A 180 -1.65 -11.31 -2.88
CA ILE A 180 -0.61 -10.72 -3.75
C ILE A 180 0.07 -9.55 -3.04
N GLY A 181 -0.67 -8.77 -2.26
CA GLY A 181 -0.10 -7.68 -1.46
C GLY A 181 0.91 -8.18 -0.42
N VAL A 182 0.58 -9.25 0.32
CA VAL A 182 1.50 -9.86 1.30
C VAL A 182 2.75 -10.43 0.61
N LEU A 183 2.57 -11.12 -0.52
CA LEU A 183 3.67 -11.64 -1.33
C LEU A 183 4.59 -10.51 -1.82
N LEU A 184 4.02 -9.39 -2.29
CA LEU A 184 4.79 -8.25 -2.78
C LEU A 184 5.64 -7.63 -1.66
N ILE A 185 5.05 -7.34 -0.49
CA ILE A 185 5.79 -6.77 0.65
C ILE A 185 6.92 -7.69 1.07
N THR A 186 6.63 -8.98 1.18
CA THR A 186 7.62 -9.99 1.57
C THR A 186 8.73 -10.13 0.53
N ALA A 187 8.38 -10.10 -0.76
CA ALA A 187 9.36 -10.13 -1.85
C ALA A 187 10.27 -8.89 -1.84
N MET A 188 9.71 -7.69 -1.59
CA MET A 188 10.52 -6.46 -1.46
C MET A 188 11.55 -6.58 -0.34
N TYR A 189 11.21 -7.27 0.75
CA TYR A 189 12.11 -7.51 1.86
C TYR A 189 13.12 -8.64 1.58
N TRP A 190 12.71 -9.76 1.03
CA TRP A 190 13.58 -10.92 0.81
C TRP A 190 14.64 -10.65 -0.25
N PHE A 191 14.24 -10.01 -1.36
CA PHE A 191 15.14 -9.70 -2.47
C PHE A 191 15.87 -8.35 -2.32
N ARG A 192 15.81 -7.70 -1.14
CA ARG A 192 16.40 -6.37 -0.90
C ARG A 192 17.91 -6.24 -1.19
N HIS A 193 18.63 -7.36 -1.25
CA HIS A 193 20.08 -7.39 -1.57
C HIS A 193 20.37 -7.65 -3.05
N ASN A 194 19.36 -7.96 -3.85
CA ASN A 194 19.48 -8.19 -5.29
C ASN A 194 18.43 -7.32 -6.03
N ASP A 195 18.90 -6.18 -6.54
CA ASP A 195 18.05 -5.20 -7.21
C ASP A 195 17.31 -5.76 -8.41
N ILE A 196 17.95 -6.65 -9.17
CA ILE A 196 17.36 -7.27 -10.37
C ILE A 196 16.24 -8.24 -9.96
N ALA A 197 16.51 -9.11 -8.99
CA ALA A 197 15.51 -10.06 -8.50
C ALA A 197 14.32 -9.33 -7.84
N GLN A 198 14.60 -8.29 -7.03
CA GLN A 198 13.56 -7.48 -6.40
C GLN A 198 12.66 -6.80 -7.45
N LEU A 199 13.26 -6.21 -8.47
CA LEU A 199 12.55 -5.58 -9.58
C LEU A 199 11.72 -6.61 -10.36
N ALA A 200 12.33 -7.72 -10.77
CA ALA A 200 11.68 -8.74 -11.59
C ALA A 200 10.46 -9.36 -10.85
N VAL A 201 10.66 -9.80 -9.61
CA VAL A 201 9.56 -10.39 -8.80
C VAL A 201 8.48 -9.34 -8.52
N GLY A 202 8.87 -8.11 -8.19
CA GLY A 202 7.93 -7.03 -7.96
C GLY A 202 7.09 -6.69 -9.18
N VAL A 203 7.69 -6.55 -10.35
CA VAL A 203 6.99 -6.30 -11.61
C VAL A 203 6.01 -7.44 -11.94
N VAL A 204 6.44 -8.70 -11.78
CA VAL A 204 5.57 -9.87 -12.03
C VAL A 204 4.37 -9.87 -11.09
N LEU A 205 4.58 -9.70 -9.78
CA LEU A 205 3.48 -9.67 -8.80
C LEU A 205 2.52 -8.51 -9.04
N CYS A 206 3.04 -7.32 -9.37
CA CYS A 206 2.22 -6.17 -9.72
C CYS A 206 1.43 -6.39 -11.02
N ALA A 207 2.05 -7.01 -12.02
CA ALA A 207 1.35 -7.35 -13.26
C ALA A 207 0.20 -8.32 -13.00
N LEU A 208 0.42 -9.37 -12.19
CA LEU A 208 -0.61 -10.33 -11.80
C LEU A 208 -1.75 -9.68 -11.00
N GLU A 209 -1.44 -8.77 -10.07
CA GLU A 209 -2.44 -8.03 -9.30
C GLU A 209 -3.31 -7.13 -10.18
N SER A 210 -2.71 -6.48 -11.16
CA SER A 210 -3.38 -5.48 -11.98
C SER A 210 -3.67 -5.91 -13.42
N VAL A 211 -3.88 -7.19 -13.66
CA VAL A 211 -4.25 -7.70 -15.00
C VAL A 211 -5.48 -6.99 -15.55
N SER A 212 -6.51 -6.80 -14.72
CA SER A 212 -7.74 -6.07 -15.08
C SER A 212 -7.51 -4.57 -15.38
N TYR A 213 -6.35 -4.02 -14.99
CA TYR A 213 -5.91 -2.65 -15.24
C TYR A 213 -4.70 -2.60 -16.17
N TYR A 214 -4.60 -3.56 -17.11
CA TYR A 214 -3.51 -3.63 -18.09
C TYR A 214 -2.11 -3.62 -17.47
N CYS A 215 -1.94 -4.26 -16.32
CA CYS A 215 -0.67 -4.37 -15.58
C CYS A 215 -0.03 -3.01 -15.18
N VAL A 216 -0.82 -1.95 -15.05
CA VAL A 216 -0.33 -0.59 -14.79
C VAL A 216 0.43 -0.48 -13.46
N SER A 217 0.08 -1.27 -12.44
CA SER A 217 0.77 -1.21 -11.14
C SER A 217 2.27 -1.53 -11.24
N ALA A 218 2.70 -2.27 -12.27
CA ALA A 218 4.11 -2.54 -12.54
C ALA A 218 4.92 -1.26 -12.84
N LEU A 219 4.29 -0.20 -13.36
CA LEU A 219 4.94 1.09 -13.60
C LEU A 219 5.40 1.78 -12.30
N ALA A 220 4.88 1.38 -11.15
CA ALA A 220 5.34 1.86 -9.85
C ALA A 220 6.83 1.56 -9.60
N PHE A 221 7.39 0.57 -10.29
CA PHE A 221 8.81 0.25 -10.18
C PHE A 221 9.72 1.27 -10.87
N VAL A 222 9.21 2.10 -11.77
CA VAL A 222 10.00 3.20 -12.36
C VAL A 222 10.53 4.15 -11.28
N PRO A 223 9.69 4.78 -10.43
CA PRO A 223 10.20 5.60 -9.33
C PRO A 223 10.96 4.79 -8.25
N VAL A 224 10.62 3.51 -8.04
CA VAL A 224 11.33 2.65 -7.07
C VAL A 224 12.77 2.39 -7.51
N VAL A 225 13.03 2.13 -8.80
CA VAL A 225 14.40 1.97 -9.34
C VAL A 225 15.22 3.24 -9.19
N LEU A 226 14.58 4.41 -9.28
CA LEU A 226 15.24 5.71 -9.09
C LEU A 226 15.52 6.03 -7.61
N TYR A 227 15.12 5.20 -6.67
CA TYR A 227 15.36 5.43 -5.25
C TYR A 227 16.85 5.42 -4.90
N ASN A 228 17.30 6.44 -4.15
CA ASN A 228 18.71 6.66 -3.84
C ASN A 228 19.15 6.20 -2.44
N GLY A 229 18.28 5.50 -1.71
CA GLY A 229 18.57 5.00 -0.38
C GLY A 229 18.51 6.05 0.74
N ARG A 230 18.17 7.31 0.46
CA ARG A 230 18.13 8.39 1.45
C ARG A 230 16.69 8.66 1.89
N ARG A 231 16.50 8.99 3.17
CA ARG A 231 15.15 9.34 3.69
C ARG A 231 14.64 10.68 3.16
N GLY A 232 15.52 11.63 2.90
CA GLY A 232 15.18 13.03 2.55
C GLY A 232 15.28 13.96 3.76
N ALA A 233 15.26 15.29 3.49
CA ALA A 233 15.53 16.32 4.50
C ALA A 233 14.42 16.49 5.54
N PHE A 234 13.16 16.26 5.18
CA PHE A 234 12.01 16.42 6.06
C PHE A 234 11.61 15.10 6.70
N GLN A 235 11.21 15.14 7.99
CA GLN A 235 10.71 13.95 8.69
C GLN A 235 9.20 13.79 8.45
N LEU A 236 8.80 13.25 7.32
CA LEU A 236 7.39 12.92 7.00
C LEU A 236 6.92 11.61 7.66
N LYS A 237 7.41 11.34 8.88
CA LYS A 237 7.20 10.06 9.56
C LYS A 237 5.71 9.80 9.84
N TYR A 238 4.98 10.83 10.27
CA TYR A 238 3.58 10.71 10.68
C TYR A 238 2.60 11.14 9.59
N LEU A 239 3.09 11.77 8.51
CA LEU A 239 2.24 12.31 7.46
C LEU A 239 1.28 11.26 6.90
N PHE A 240 1.78 10.06 6.61
CA PHE A 240 0.96 9.00 6.05
C PHE A 240 -0.13 8.51 7.02
N TYR A 241 0.22 8.35 8.29
CA TYR A 241 -0.74 7.88 9.31
C TYR A 241 -1.90 8.86 9.54
N VAL A 242 -1.64 10.15 9.45
CA VAL A 242 -2.68 11.19 9.58
C VAL A 242 -3.43 11.39 8.26
N PHE A 243 -2.70 11.42 7.16
CA PHE A 243 -3.28 11.64 5.84
C PHE A 243 -4.33 10.58 5.49
N TYR A 244 -4.03 9.28 5.76
CA TYR A 244 -4.88 8.20 5.28
C TYR A 244 -6.31 8.24 5.83
N PRO A 245 -6.59 8.35 7.14
CA PRO A 245 -7.96 8.51 7.62
C PRO A 245 -8.57 9.88 7.27
N VAL A 246 -7.78 10.97 7.31
CA VAL A 246 -8.31 12.32 7.11
C VAL A 246 -8.79 12.56 5.68
N HIS A 247 -8.03 12.13 4.66
CA HIS A 247 -8.45 12.34 3.28
C HIS A 247 -9.72 11.53 2.93
N LEU A 248 -9.89 10.32 3.49
CA LEU A 248 -11.10 9.52 3.29
C LEU A 248 -12.32 10.20 3.89
N LEU A 249 -12.22 10.75 5.12
CA LEU A 249 -13.30 11.53 5.72
C LEU A 249 -13.61 12.80 4.91
N ALA A 250 -12.58 13.49 4.41
CA ALA A 250 -12.77 14.67 3.58
C ALA A 250 -13.50 14.32 2.28
N LEU A 251 -13.11 13.25 1.61
CA LEU A 251 -13.76 12.78 0.39
C LEU A 251 -15.21 12.33 0.64
N TYR A 252 -15.45 11.61 1.73
CA TYR A 252 -16.80 11.26 2.17
C TYR A 252 -17.66 12.51 2.39
N GLY A 253 -17.14 13.50 3.12
CA GLY A 253 -17.81 14.76 3.35
C GLY A 253 -18.15 15.50 2.04
N ILE A 254 -17.21 15.57 1.10
CA ILE A 254 -17.46 16.17 -0.22
C ILE A 254 -18.55 15.38 -0.97
N GLY A 255 -18.49 14.04 -0.97
CA GLY A 255 -19.50 13.20 -1.60
C GLY A 255 -20.89 13.50 -1.06
N GLN A 256 -21.06 13.44 0.25
CA GLN A 256 -22.37 13.59 0.91
C GLN A 256 -22.93 15.02 0.84
N TYR A 257 -22.10 16.04 1.10
CA TYR A 257 -22.59 17.41 1.27
C TYR A 257 -22.54 18.25 -0.02
N VAL A 258 -21.62 17.96 -0.94
CA VAL A 258 -21.45 18.71 -2.18
C VAL A 258 -22.12 18.00 -3.34
N LEU A 259 -21.89 16.70 -3.51
CA LEU A 259 -22.43 15.91 -4.62
C LEU A 259 -23.80 15.30 -4.30
N LYS A 260 -24.20 15.27 -3.02
CA LYS A 260 -25.43 14.63 -2.54
C LYS A 260 -25.53 13.15 -2.94
N ALA A 261 -24.40 12.49 -2.90
CA ALA A 261 -24.21 11.10 -3.32
C ALA A 261 -24.64 10.10 -2.23
#